data_05520417543db3bd54098061099b0232
#
_entry.id   05520417543db3bd54098061099b0232
#
_cell.length_a   1.000
_cell.length_b   1.000
_cell.length_c   1.000
_cell.angle_alpha   90.00
_cell.angle_beta   90.00
_cell.angle_gamma   90.00
#
_symmetry.space_group_name_H-M   'P 1'
#
loop_
_entity.id
_entity.type
_entity.pdbx_description
1 polymer ?
#
loop_
_entity_poly.entity_id
_entity_poly.type
_entity_poly.pdbx_seq_one_letter_code
_entity_poly.pdbx_strand_id
1 'polypeptide(L)'
;MFVADELNGDYEKAISRIPSDTDVLITHQPPYGILDFTEGVHYGNISLLGRVLSIKPLLHLFGHVHKANGKVEAHDTLYVNGSIISGMKIIYKPQVLVI
;
A
#
# COMPACT_ATOMS: atom_id res chain seq x y z
N MET A 1 2.03 -11.65 -9.43
CA MET A 1 1.54 -10.26 -9.46
C MET A 1 0.03 -10.24 -9.67
N PHE A 2 -0.66 -9.43 -8.94
CA PHE A 2 -2.11 -9.32 -8.99
C PHE A 2 -2.51 -7.87 -9.23
N VAL A 3 -3.33 -7.63 -10.26
CA VAL A 3 -3.80 -6.29 -10.59
C VAL A 3 -5.32 -6.26 -10.49
N ALA A 4 -5.87 -5.28 -9.79
CA ALA A 4 -7.32 -5.18 -9.58
C ALA A 4 -7.84 -3.81 -9.96
N ASP A 5 -9.09 -3.79 -10.38
CA ASP A 5 -9.82 -2.57 -10.73
C ASP A 5 -10.77 -2.20 -9.60
N GLU A 6 -10.52 -1.06 -8.97
CA GLU A 6 -11.34 -0.56 -7.88
C GLU A 6 -12.77 -0.24 -8.31
N LEU A 7 -12.94 0.26 -9.54
CA LEU A 7 -14.26 0.67 -10.05
C LEU A 7 -15.24 -0.49 -10.20
N ASN A 8 -14.74 -1.70 -10.38
CA ASN A 8 -15.57 -2.89 -10.57
C ASN A 8 -15.75 -3.71 -9.30
N GLY A 9 -15.29 -3.21 -8.16
CA GLY A 9 -15.33 -3.95 -6.91
C GLY A 9 -14.25 -5.01 -6.80
N ASP A 10 -13.42 -5.17 -7.82
CA ASP A 10 -12.33 -6.15 -7.81
C ASP A 10 -11.25 -5.78 -6.81
N TYR A 11 -11.12 -4.49 -6.51
CA TYR A 11 -10.13 -3.98 -5.55
C TYR A 11 -10.37 -4.56 -4.16
N GLU A 12 -11.63 -4.56 -3.70
CA GLU A 12 -11.97 -5.14 -2.40
C GLU A 12 -11.68 -6.64 -2.35
N LYS A 13 -11.96 -7.35 -3.43
CA LYS A 13 -11.65 -8.76 -3.55
C LYS A 13 -10.14 -9.00 -3.50
N ALA A 14 -9.38 -8.15 -4.20
CA ALA A 14 -7.93 -8.23 -4.21
C ALA A 14 -7.35 -8.03 -2.81
N ILE A 15 -7.87 -7.05 -2.07
CA ILE A 15 -7.44 -6.77 -0.70
C ILE A 15 -7.65 -8.00 0.17
N SER A 16 -8.80 -8.64 0.07
CA SER A 16 -9.13 -9.82 0.88
C SER A 16 -8.24 -11.03 0.56
N ARG A 17 -7.60 -11.03 -0.62
CA ARG A 17 -6.76 -12.13 -1.08
C ARG A 17 -5.27 -11.86 -0.89
N ILE A 18 -4.88 -10.74 -0.33
CA ILE A 18 -3.47 -10.46 -0.06
C ILE A 18 -2.94 -11.54 0.87
N PRO A 19 -1.90 -12.31 0.46
CA PRO A 19 -1.36 -13.36 1.31
C PRO A 19 -0.79 -12.80 2.62
N SER A 20 -0.98 -13.54 3.71
CA SER A 20 -0.52 -13.11 5.03
C SER A 20 1.01 -13.11 5.17
N ASP A 21 1.72 -13.76 4.26
CA ASP A 21 3.19 -13.79 4.22
C ASP A 21 3.79 -12.77 3.26
N THR A 22 3.03 -11.77 2.84
CA THR A 22 3.51 -10.71 1.97
C THR A 22 4.52 -9.83 2.70
N ASP A 23 5.72 -9.67 2.15
CA ASP A 23 6.77 -8.82 2.72
C ASP A 23 6.75 -7.41 2.15
N VAL A 24 6.50 -7.29 0.85
CA VAL A 24 6.42 -5.99 0.15
C VAL A 24 5.09 -5.90 -0.57
N LEU A 25 4.31 -4.90 -0.22
CA LEU A 25 3.02 -4.65 -0.84
C LEU A 25 3.11 -3.34 -1.62
N ILE A 26 2.69 -3.37 -2.87
CA ILE A 26 2.64 -2.20 -3.74
C ILE A 26 1.21 -2.00 -4.19
N THR A 27 0.63 -0.86 -3.84
CA THR A 27 -0.74 -0.50 -4.22
C THR A 27 -0.76 0.85 -4.90
N HIS A 28 -1.76 1.08 -5.76
CA HIS A 28 -1.95 2.41 -6.35
C HIS A 28 -2.42 3.39 -5.29
N GLN A 29 -3.37 2.98 -4.46
CA GLN A 29 -4.03 3.81 -3.47
C GLN A 29 -3.41 3.63 -2.09
N PRO A 30 -3.31 4.70 -1.26
CA PRO A 30 -2.81 4.56 0.11
C PRO A 30 -3.82 3.86 1.01
N PRO A 31 -3.37 3.31 2.16
CA PRO A 31 -4.28 2.91 3.22
C PRO A 31 -4.85 4.15 3.90
N TYR A 32 -6.08 4.06 4.37
CA TYR A 32 -6.74 5.20 5.01
C TYR A 32 -5.95 5.69 6.23
N GLY A 33 -5.73 7.00 6.27
CA GLY A 33 -5.08 7.64 7.42
C GLY A 33 -3.55 7.63 7.37
N ILE A 34 -2.94 7.02 6.36
CA ILE A 34 -1.47 6.91 6.26
C ILE A 34 -1.00 7.58 4.98
N LEU A 35 -0.39 8.76 5.10
CA LEU A 35 0.13 9.52 3.97
C LEU A 35 -0.90 9.69 2.85
N ASP A 36 -2.15 9.94 3.23
CA ASP A 36 -3.28 10.01 2.31
C ASP A 36 -4.06 11.32 2.41
N PHE A 37 -3.68 12.20 3.34
CA PHE A 37 -4.46 13.40 3.65
C PHE A 37 -3.97 14.60 2.86
N THR A 38 -4.87 15.24 2.13
CA THR A 38 -4.60 16.50 1.46
C THR A 38 -5.92 17.26 1.25
N GLU A 39 -5.85 18.60 1.33
CA GLU A 39 -7.01 19.47 1.11
C GLU A 39 -8.22 19.10 1.97
N GLY A 40 -7.96 18.68 3.22
CA GLY A 40 -9.03 18.35 4.17
C GLY A 40 -9.66 16.97 3.99
N VAL A 41 -9.10 16.13 3.11
CA VAL A 41 -9.70 14.83 2.76
C VAL A 41 -8.67 13.71 2.86
N HIS A 42 -9.10 12.57 3.40
CA HIS A 42 -8.36 11.31 3.34
C HIS A 42 -8.74 10.56 2.07
N TYR A 43 -7.75 10.23 1.25
CA TYR A 43 -7.98 9.53 -0.02
C TYR A 43 -7.70 8.03 0.06
N GLY A 44 -7.28 7.54 1.23
CA GLY A 44 -6.94 6.15 1.42
C GLY A 44 -8.15 5.22 1.54
N ASN A 45 -7.89 3.94 1.41
CA ASN A 45 -8.90 2.89 1.48
C ASN A 45 -8.91 2.23 2.86
N ILE A 46 -10.08 2.19 3.49
CA ILE A 46 -10.24 1.66 4.84
C ILE A 46 -10.02 0.14 4.87
N SER A 47 -10.51 -0.59 3.87
CA SER A 47 -10.33 -2.04 3.79
C SER A 47 -8.85 -2.38 3.64
N LEU A 48 -8.13 -1.59 2.84
CA LEU A 48 -6.69 -1.77 2.66
C LEU A 48 -5.95 -1.55 3.98
N LEU A 49 -6.30 -0.50 4.71
CA LEU A 49 -5.70 -0.24 6.02
C LEU A 49 -5.87 -1.44 6.94
N GLY A 50 -7.10 -1.96 7.07
CA GLY A 50 -7.38 -3.11 7.92
C GLY A 50 -6.55 -4.33 7.54
N ARG A 51 -6.41 -4.59 6.24
CA ARG A 51 -5.65 -5.74 5.76
C ARG A 51 -4.16 -5.58 6.03
N VAL A 52 -3.61 -4.39 5.79
CA VAL A 52 -2.19 -4.12 6.03
C VAL A 52 -1.86 -4.23 7.50
N LEU A 53 -2.73 -3.72 8.39
CA LEU A 53 -2.53 -3.85 9.83
C LEU A 53 -2.55 -5.30 10.30
N SER A 54 -3.32 -6.15 9.62
CA SER A 54 -3.41 -7.58 9.91
C SER A 54 -2.16 -8.34 9.45
N ILE A 55 -1.66 -8.02 8.24
CA ILE A 55 -0.54 -8.73 7.61
C ILE A 55 0.81 -8.23 8.14
N LYS A 56 0.93 -6.93 8.35
CA LYS A 56 2.16 -6.25 8.76
C LYS A 56 3.32 -6.53 7.81
N PRO A 57 3.20 -6.15 6.51
CA PRO A 57 4.32 -6.29 5.60
C PRO A 57 5.48 -5.42 6.08
N LEU A 58 6.69 -5.75 5.67
CA LEU A 58 7.86 -4.93 6.02
C LEU A 58 7.79 -3.57 5.35
N LEU A 59 7.25 -3.52 4.14
CA LEU A 59 7.21 -2.33 3.32
C LEU A 59 5.89 -2.24 2.55
N HIS A 60 5.24 -1.09 2.59
CA HIS A 60 4.04 -0.81 1.80
C HIS A 60 4.28 0.45 0.97
N LEU A 61 4.40 0.29 -0.35
CA LEU A 61 4.63 1.37 -1.30
C LEU A 61 3.33 1.72 -2.00
N PHE A 62 3.04 3.01 -2.10
CA PHE A 62 1.85 3.48 -2.80
C PHE A 62 2.07 4.90 -3.32
N GLY A 63 1.13 5.39 -4.13
CA GLY A 63 1.23 6.72 -4.72
C GLY A 63 -0.12 7.42 -4.69
N HIS A 64 -0.55 7.94 -5.85
CA HIS A 64 -1.83 8.61 -6.08
C HIS A 64 -1.96 9.98 -5.42
N VAL A 65 -1.75 10.11 -4.11
CA VAL A 65 -1.90 11.38 -3.40
C VAL A 65 -0.55 12.09 -3.40
N HIS A 66 -0.28 12.87 -4.44
CA HIS A 66 1.04 13.48 -4.67
C HIS A 66 1.44 14.48 -3.59
N LYS A 67 0.49 15.22 -3.04
CA LYS A 67 0.77 16.22 -2.01
C LYS A 67 1.04 15.61 -0.64
N ALA A 68 0.81 14.33 -0.48
CA ALA A 68 1.05 13.61 0.77
C ALA A 68 2.30 12.72 0.70
N ASN A 69 3.25 13.05 -0.19
CA ASN A 69 4.50 12.32 -0.33
C ASN A 69 5.24 12.24 1.00
N GLY A 70 5.90 11.11 1.21
CA GLY A 70 6.71 10.92 2.40
C GLY A 70 6.84 9.47 2.78
N LYS A 71 7.36 9.26 3.98
CA LYS A 71 7.47 7.93 4.56
C LYS A 71 7.15 7.99 6.05
N VAL A 72 6.57 6.92 6.57
CA VAL A 72 6.27 6.79 7.99
C VAL A 72 6.40 5.33 8.39
N GLU A 73 6.98 5.08 9.55
CA GLU A 73 7.06 3.75 10.13
C GLU A 73 6.04 3.63 11.25
N ALA A 74 5.15 2.65 11.13
CA ALA A 74 4.11 2.40 12.12
C ALA A 74 3.68 0.95 12.06
N HIS A 75 3.32 0.37 13.22
CA HIS A 75 2.77 -0.98 13.28
C HIS A 75 3.67 -2.03 12.60
N ASP A 76 4.99 -1.87 12.72
CA ASP A 76 6.01 -2.76 12.14
C ASP A 76 6.09 -2.71 10.60
N THR A 77 5.48 -1.70 9.98
CA THR A 77 5.50 -1.51 8.53
C THR A 77 6.09 -0.14 8.19
N LEU A 78 6.98 -0.10 7.20
CA LEU A 78 7.41 1.15 6.61
C LEU A 78 6.48 1.50 5.46
N TYR A 79 5.78 2.62 5.58
CA TYR A 79 4.86 3.13 4.55
C TYR A 79 5.56 4.21 3.74
N VAL A 80 5.49 4.12 2.43
CA VAL A 80 6.10 5.13 1.53
C VAL A 80 5.07 5.55 0.49
N ASN A 81 4.78 6.86 0.44
CA ASN A 81 3.98 7.46 -0.60
C ASN A 81 4.88 8.32 -1.48
N GLY A 82 5.01 7.96 -2.75
CA GLY A 82 5.81 8.72 -3.68
C GLY A 82 6.35 7.91 -4.84
N SER A 83 7.22 8.54 -5.63
CA SER A 83 7.83 7.94 -6.82
C SER A 83 9.11 7.16 -6.52
N ILE A 84 9.42 6.91 -5.26
CA ILE A 84 10.64 6.24 -4.84
C ILE A 84 10.75 4.80 -5.36
N ILE A 85 9.61 4.23 -5.75
CA ILE A 85 9.53 2.84 -6.24
C ILE A 85 10.48 2.60 -7.42
N SER A 86 10.62 3.58 -8.31
CA SER A 86 11.43 3.43 -9.51
C SER A 86 12.92 3.26 -9.23
N GLY A 87 13.41 3.76 -8.09
CA GLY A 87 14.80 3.63 -7.69
C GLY A 87 15.08 2.50 -6.73
N MET A 88 14.07 1.71 -6.40
CA MET A 88 14.21 0.69 -5.39
C MET A 88 14.95 -0.54 -5.91
N LYS A 89 15.93 -0.99 -5.12
CA LYS A 89 16.71 -2.18 -5.46
C LYS A 89 16.42 -3.27 -4.44
N ILE A 90 15.99 -4.43 -4.92
CA ILE A 90 15.69 -5.58 -4.09
C ILE A 90 16.91 -6.51 -4.10
N ILE A 91 17.52 -6.71 -2.94
CA ILE A 91 18.77 -7.48 -2.82
C ILE A 91 18.51 -8.96 -2.58
N TYR A 92 17.34 -9.31 -2.07
CA TYR A 92 16.90 -10.69 -1.85
C TYR A 92 15.51 -10.86 -2.43
N LYS A 93 14.99 -12.09 -2.41
CA LYS A 93 13.68 -12.38 -3.01
C LYS A 93 12.55 -12.35 -1.96
N PRO A 94 12.02 -11.18 -1.58
CA PRO A 94 10.89 -11.10 -0.67
C PRO A 94 9.60 -11.50 -1.37
N GLN A 95 8.57 -11.75 -0.59
CA GLN A 95 7.23 -11.94 -1.13
C GLN A 95 6.66 -10.57 -1.49
N VAL A 96 6.59 -10.28 -2.78
CA VAL A 96 6.13 -8.99 -3.30
C VAL A 96 4.75 -9.15 -3.94
N LEU A 97 3.81 -8.29 -3.55
CA LEU A 97 2.49 -8.24 -4.16
C LEU A 97 2.22 -6.83 -4.66
N VAL A 98 1.74 -6.72 -5.91
CA VAL A 98 1.35 -5.46 -6.53
C VAL A 98 -0.14 -5.49 -6.84
N ILE A 99 -0.87 -4.53 -6.29
CA ILE A 99 -2.29 -4.36 -6.61
C ILE A 99 -2.67 -2.91 -6.90
#